data_32059fff7ecfea9fc9b0c0e91143ad9b
#
_entry.id   32059fff7ecfea9fc9b0c0e91143ad9b
#
_cell.length_a   1.000
_cell.length_b   1.000
_cell.length_c   1.000
_cell.angle_alpha   90.00
_cell.angle_beta   90.00
_cell.angle_gamma   90.00
#
_symmetry.space_group_name_H-M   'P 1'
#
loop_
_entity.id
_entity.type
_entity.pdbx_description
1 polymer ?
#
loop_
_entity_poly.entity_id
_entity_poly.type
_entity_poly.pdbx_seq_one_letter_code
_entity_poly.pdbx_strand_id
1 'polypeptide(L)'
;YNSYESFYDPDKSVQMYGLSVMFGKRLRWPDDYFTFTAALSYQRYVLKDWQYFPVTNGKSNNISLELTLARNSVDNPIFPRYGAEFSFSVQLTPPYSLWDGVDYSKYAQSASDPNYQNDMNRKYKWVEYHKWKFKSKTYTSLLKINKTPVLMTRVEFGLLGHYNRYKRSPFETFYMGGDGMSGYSYSYATETIALRGYENGSLTPYGYEGYAYSRLGLELRYPLMLEGSTNI
;
A
#
# COMPACT_ATOMS: atom_id res chain seq x y z
N TYR A 1 14.37 9.27 -6.00
CA TYR A 1 14.27 9.07 -7.43
C TYR A 1 14.34 7.58 -7.74
N ASN A 2 13.34 7.09 -8.44
CA ASN A 2 13.30 5.72 -8.95
C ASN A 2 13.02 5.78 -10.45
N SER A 3 13.78 5.02 -11.24
CA SER A 3 13.58 4.86 -12.68
C SER A 3 13.48 3.38 -13.00
N TYR A 4 12.45 3.01 -13.75
CA TYR A 4 12.24 1.65 -14.23
C TYR A 4 12.11 1.69 -15.74
N GLU A 5 12.91 0.86 -16.40
CA GLU A 5 12.86 0.67 -17.84
C GLU A 5 12.38 -0.75 -18.13
N SER A 6 11.63 -0.94 -19.21
CA SER A 6 11.23 -2.27 -19.61
C SER A 6 12.46 -3.06 -20.05
N PHE A 7 12.62 -4.28 -19.56
CA PHE A 7 13.72 -5.16 -19.97
C PHE A 7 13.68 -5.51 -21.47
N TYR A 8 12.48 -5.55 -22.04
CA TYR A 8 12.27 -5.92 -23.45
C TYR A 8 12.23 -4.72 -24.39
N ASP A 9 12.03 -3.52 -23.88
CA ASP A 9 11.89 -2.31 -24.68
C ASP A 9 12.36 -1.09 -23.88
N PRO A 10 13.59 -0.63 -24.09
CA PRO A 10 14.19 0.49 -23.35
C PRO A 10 13.48 1.83 -23.59
N ASP A 11 12.65 1.92 -24.64
CA ASP A 11 11.85 3.12 -24.88
C ASP A 11 10.65 3.24 -23.93
N LYS A 12 10.28 2.15 -23.26
CA LYS A 12 9.18 2.12 -22.27
C LYS A 12 9.72 2.30 -20.87
N SER A 13 9.35 3.39 -20.24
CA SER A 13 9.85 3.71 -18.90
C SER A 13 8.84 4.41 -18.02
N VAL A 14 8.98 4.20 -16.70
CA VAL A 14 8.34 5.00 -15.67
C VAL A 14 9.40 5.58 -14.74
N GLN A 15 9.38 6.89 -14.56
CA GLN A 15 10.26 7.59 -13.64
C GLN A 15 9.42 8.20 -12.53
N MET A 16 9.88 8.02 -11.29
CA MET A 16 9.22 8.52 -10.11
C MET A 16 10.15 9.45 -9.34
N TYR A 17 9.69 10.67 -9.11
CA TYR A 17 10.36 11.65 -8.28
C TYR A 17 9.51 11.88 -7.05
N GLY A 18 10.11 11.80 -5.88
CA GLY A 18 9.38 11.98 -4.62
C GLY A 18 10.16 12.79 -3.61
N LEU A 19 9.41 13.58 -2.85
CA LEU A 19 9.86 14.28 -1.66
C LEU A 19 8.84 14.07 -0.56
N SER A 20 9.28 13.73 0.64
CA SER A 20 8.40 13.61 1.79
C SER A 20 9.02 14.25 3.03
N VAL A 21 8.16 14.84 3.84
CA VAL A 21 8.49 15.35 5.17
C VAL A 21 7.62 14.62 6.18
N MET A 22 8.25 14.06 7.19
CA MET A 22 7.59 13.25 8.21
C MET A 22 7.83 13.83 9.60
N PHE A 23 6.78 13.88 10.39
CA PHE A 23 6.81 14.18 11.81
C PHE A 23 6.28 13.00 12.59
N GLY A 24 7.02 12.53 13.60
CA GLY A 24 6.63 11.43 14.48
C GLY A 24 6.68 11.82 15.94
N LYS A 25 5.70 11.40 16.72
CA LYS A 25 5.63 11.63 18.16
C LYS A 25 5.15 10.40 18.91
N ARG A 26 5.87 10.01 19.95
CA ARG A 26 5.40 9.04 20.93
C ARG A 26 4.36 9.72 21.84
N LEU A 27 3.21 9.08 21.98
CA LEU A 27 2.13 9.56 22.84
C LEU A 27 2.33 9.00 24.25
N ARG A 28 1.82 9.72 25.24
CA ARG A 28 1.82 9.28 26.65
C ARG A 28 0.45 8.81 27.12
N TRP A 29 -0.57 9.08 26.33
CA TRP A 29 -1.95 8.70 26.60
C TRP A 29 -2.53 8.01 25.35
N PRO A 30 -3.27 6.89 25.46
CA PRO A 30 -3.71 6.20 26.69
C PRO A 30 -2.59 5.38 27.37
N ASP A 31 -1.52 5.01 26.68
CA ASP A 31 -0.31 4.40 27.21
C ASP A 31 0.94 4.81 26.40
N ASP A 32 2.13 4.47 26.91
CA ASP A 32 3.42 4.84 26.30
C ASP A 32 3.78 4.03 25.03
N TYR A 33 2.94 3.10 24.60
CA TYR A 33 3.19 2.28 23.41
C TYR A 33 2.66 2.93 22.12
N PHE A 34 1.87 3.99 22.25
CA PHE A 34 1.31 4.69 21.10
C PHE A 34 2.32 5.62 20.43
N THR A 35 2.32 5.59 19.10
CA THR A 35 3.04 6.54 18.25
C THR A 35 2.09 7.14 17.24
N PHE A 36 2.23 8.43 17.01
CA PHE A 36 1.53 9.16 15.96
C PHE A 36 2.54 9.67 14.94
N THR A 37 2.25 9.47 13.66
CA THR A 37 3.09 9.95 12.57
C THR A 37 2.23 10.70 11.56
N ALA A 38 2.72 11.84 11.11
CA ALA A 38 2.14 12.60 10.02
C ALA A 38 3.20 12.81 8.93
N ALA A 39 2.90 12.43 7.71
CA ALA A 39 3.80 12.54 6.56
C ALA A 39 3.11 13.30 5.44
N LEU A 40 3.75 14.36 4.96
CA LEU A 40 3.36 15.08 3.76
C LEU A 40 4.29 14.67 2.63
N SER A 41 3.73 14.15 1.54
CA SER A 41 4.49 13.63 0.41
C SER A 41 4.04 14.29 -0.89
N TYR A 42 5.02 14.57 -1.74
CA TYR A 42 4.81 14.92 -3.13
C TYR A 42 5.50 13.88 -4.00
N GLN A 43 4.78 13.33 -4.96
CA GLN A 43 5.30 12.39 -5.94
C GLN A 43 4.93 12.82 -7.35
N ARG A 44 5.87 12.68 -8.27
CA ARG A 44 5.67 12.93 -9.69
C ARG A 44 6.03 11.69 -10.48
N TYR A 45 5.09 11.21 -11.25
CA TYR A 45 5.25 10.12 -12.20
C TYR A 45 5.45 10.69 -13.61
N VAL A 46 6.47 10.23 -14.31
CA VAL A 46 6.72 10.52 -15.72
C VAL A 46 6.68 9.20 -16.47
N LEU A 47 5.69 9.05 -17.33
CA LEU A 47 5.38 7.82 -18.06
C LEU A 47 5.75 8.01 -19.53
N LYS A 48 6.48 7.05 -20.08
CA LYS A 48 6.85 7.00 -21.49
C LYS A 48 6.46 5.62 -22.02
N ASP A 49 5.46 5.57 -22.86
CA ASP A 49 4.86 4.39 -23.48
C ASP A 49 4.59 3.22 -22.51
N TRP A 50 4.13 3.55 -21.28
CA TRP A 50 3.93 2.63 -20.17
C TRP A 50 2.51 2.08 -20.19
N GLN A 51 2.31 0.84 -20.65
CA GLN A 51 1.00 0.24 -20.94
C GLN A 51 0.23 -0.24 -19.69
N TYR A 52 0.87 -0.25 -18.52
CA TYR A 52 0.24 -0.76 -17.29
C TYR A 52 -0.65 0.26 -16.59
N PHE A 53 -0.67 1.51 -17.05
CA PHE A 53 -1.56 2.54 -16.54
C PHE A 53 -2.45 3.11 -17.64
N PRO A 54 -3.63 3.66 -17.28
CA PRO A 54 -4.48 4.36 -18.25
C PRO A 54 -3.79 5.54 -18.94
N VAL A 55 -2.82 6.17 -18.26
CA VAL A 55 -1.93 7.17 -18.81
C VAL A 55 -0.68 6.46 -19.32
N THR A 56 -0.57 6.25 -20.62
CA THR A 56 0.61 5.60 -21.20
C THR A 56 1.76 6.55 -21.41
N ASN A 57 1.47 7.79 -21.84
CA ASN A 57 2.43 8.86 -22.07
C ASN A 57 1.96 10.12 -21.36
N GLY A 58 2.73 10.59 -20.39
CA GLY A 58 2.36 11.80 -19.67
C GLY A 58 3.04 11.97 -18.32
N LYS A 59 2.50 12.90 -17.56
CA LYS A 59 2.99 13.25 -16.22
C LYS A 59 1.82 13.31 -15.27
N SER A 60 1.95 12.61 -14.13
CA SER A 60 0.98 12.64 -13.04
C SER A 60 1.64 13.15 -11.77
N ASN A 61 0.93 13.94 -10.99
CA ASN A 61 1.41 14.46 -9.72
C ASN A 61 0.48 13.98 -8.60
N ASN A 62 1.07 13.64 -7.48
CA ASN A 62 0.38 13.19 -6.28
C ASN A 62 0.90 13.98 -5.08
N ILE A 63 0.02 14.71 -4.41
CA ILE A 63 0.28 15.31 -3.10
C ILE A 63 -0.58 14.57 -2.11
N SER A 64 0.01 13.99 -1.08
CA SER A 64 -0.72 13.24 -0.08
C SER A 64 -0.27 13.55 1.34
N LEU A 65 -1.23 13.59 2.25
CA LEU A 65 -1.03 13.64 3.69
C LEU A 65 -1.38 12.26 4.26
N GLU A 66 -0.41 11.58 4.85
CA GLU A 66 -0.62 10.32 5.57
C GLU A 66 -0.55 10.58 7.07
N LEU A 67 -1.58 10.12 7.78
CA LEU A 67 -1.66 10.14 9.23
C LEU A 67 -1.69 8.69 9.72
N THR A 68 -0.78 8.33 10.60
CA THR A 68 -0.69 6.97 11.14
C THR A 68 -0.70 7.01 12.66
N LEU A 69 -1.61 6.24 13.24
CA LEU A 69 -1.62 5.91 14.67
C LEU A 69 -1.23 4.43 14.81
N ALA A 70 -0.14 4.19 15.51
CA ALA A 70 0.34 2.83 15.75
C ALA A 70 0.54 2.59 17.25
N ARG A 71 0.37 1.34 17.66
CA ARG A 71 0.68 0.86 19.01
C ARG A 71 1.45 -0.44 18.93
N ASN A 72 2.52 -0.55 19.68
CA ASN A 72 3.29 -1.77 19.78
C ASN A 72 3.64 -2.08 21.23
N SER A 73 2.97 -3.10 21.78
CA SER A 73 3.19 -3.63 23.13
C SER A 73 3.73 -5.05 23.12
N VAL A 74 4.35 -5.46 22.02
CA VAL A 74 4.94 -6.79 21.88
C VAL A 74 6.15 -6.92 22.79
N ASP A 75 6.22 -8.02 23.55
CA ASP A 75 7.27 -8.29 24.55
C ASP A 75 8.67 -8.50 23.92
N ASN A 76 8.72 -9.14 22.77
CA ASN A 76 9.97 -9.43 22.07
C ASN A 76 9.80 -9.31 20.55
N PRO A 77 10.65 -8.55 19.84
CA PRO A 77 10.53 -8.38 18.40
C PRO A 77 10.82 -9.64 17.59
N ILE A 78 11.68 -10.56 18.08
CA ILE A 78 12.10 -11.75 17.33
C ILE A 78 11.18 -12.93 17.61
N PHE A 79 10.93 -13.24 18.89
CA PHE A 79 10.05 -14.34 19.34
C PHE A 79 8.96 -13.80 20.26
N PRO A 80 7.98 -13.08 19.72
CA PRO A 80 6.90 -12.52 20.53
C PRO A 80 6.05 -13.62 21.14
N ARG A 81 5.80 -13.50 22.45
CA ARG A 81 4.94 -14.42 23.22
C ARG A 81 3.63 -13.78 23.64
N TYR A 82 3.68 -12.49 23.95
CA TYR A 82 2.49 -11.71 24.27
C TYR A 82 2.55 -10.33 23.69
N GLY A 83 1.38 -9.69 23.73
CA GLY A 83 1.21 -8.33 23.30
C GLY A 83 0.54 -8.24 21.96
N ALA A 84 0.39 -7.02 21.52
CA ALA A 84 -0.23 -6.71 20.25
C ALA A 84 0.48 -5.53 19.59
N GLU A 85 0.55 -5.60 18.28
CA GLU A 85 0.87 -4.46 17.45
C GLU A 85 -0.32 -4.15 16.56
N PHE A 86 -0.68 -2.89 16.44
CA PHE A 86 -1.61 -2.45 15.43
C PHE A 86 -1.21 -1.10 14.86
N SER A 87 -1.63 -0.85 13.64
CA SER A 87 -1.52 0.45 13.00
C SER A 87 -2.79 0.76 12.23
N PHE A 88 -3.21 2.01 12.34
CA PHE A 88 -4.27 2.58 11.53
C PHE A 88 -3.70 3.78 10.78
N SER A 89 -3.74 3.75 9.45
CA SER A 89 -3.27 4.85 8.63
C SER A 89 -4.36 5.32 7.66
N VAL A 90 -4.38 6.63 7.49
CA VAL A 90 -5.26 7.33 6.56
C VAL A 90 -4.39 8.20 5.69
N GLN A 91 -4.41 7.98 4.38
CA GLN A 91 -3.72 8.80 3.41
C GLN A 91 -4.74 9.55 2.57
N LEU A 92 -4.63 10.86 2.52
CA LEU A 92 -5.58 11.75 1.86
C LEU A 92 -4.84 12.59 0.82
N THR A 93 -5.44 12.72 -0.34
CA THR A 93 -5.03 13.72 -1.34
C THR A 93 -6.08 14.82 -1.41
N PRO A 94 -5.74 16.01 -1.91
CA PRO A 94 -6.75 17.04 -2.17
C PRO A 94 -7.79 16.54 -3.16
N PRO A 95 -9.10 16.78 -2.92
CA PRO A 95 -10.18 16.36 -3.79
C PRO A 95 -10.34 17.33 -4.97
N TYR A 96 -9.40 17.31 -5.90
CA TYR A 96 -9.34 18.25 -7.02
C TYR A 96 -10.64 18.26 -7.84
N SER A 97 -11.24 17.09 -8.05
CA SER A 97 -12.48 16.96 -8.83
C SER A 97 -13.72 17.64 -8.23
N LEU A 98 -13.67 17.99 -6.94
CA LEU A 98 -14.73 18.74 -6.28
C LEU A 98 -14.58 20.26 -6.48
N TRP A 99 -13.40 20.73 -6.88
CA TRP A 99 -13.05 22.14 -6.94
C TRP A 99 -12.86 22.68 -8.35
N ASP A 100 -12.48 21.78 -9.29
CA ASP A 100 -12.09 22.18 -10.65
C ASP A 100 -13.28 22.42 -11.60
N GLY A 101 -14.51 22.05 -11.20
CA GLY A 101 -15.72 22.21 -11.99
C GLY A 101 -15.77 21.36 -13.28
N VAL A 102 -14.88 20.38 -13.41
CA VAL A 102 -14.79 19.53 -14.60
C VAL A 102 -15.73 18.34 -14.50
N ASP A 103 -16.53 18.12 -15.54
CA ASP A 103 -17.39 16.94 -15.66
C ASP A 103 -16.60 15.76 -16.26
N TYR A 104 -16.03 14.94 -15.40
CA TYR A 104 -15.25 13.76 -15.78
C TYR A 104 -16.07 12.64 -16.42
N SER A 105 -17.40 12.70 -16.39
CA SER A 105 -18.26 11.73 -17.06
C SER A 105 -18.19 11.82 -18.59
N LYS A 106 -17.79 12.98 -19.10
CA LYS A 106 -17.69 13.26 -20.54
C LYS A 106 -16.35 12.84 -21.15
N TYR A 107 -15.40 12.45 -20.30
CA TYR A 107 -14.08 12.01 -20.76
C TYR A 107 -14.17 10.61 -21.40
N ALA A 108 -13.35 10.37 -22.40
CA ALA A 108 -13.27 9.10 -23.10
C ALA A 108 -13.10 7.91 -22.13
N GLN A 109 -13.95 6.91 -22.30
CA GLN A 109 -13.99 5.71 -21.43
C GLN A 109 -13.29 4.51 -22.08
N SER A 110 -13.04 4.56 -23.38
CA SER A 110 -12.44 3.47 -24.14
C SER A 110 -11.13 3.90 -24.79
N ALA A 111 -10.13 3.03 -24.75
CA ALA A 111 -8.85 3.22 -25.42
C ALA A 111 -8.97 3.37 -26.95
N SER A 112 -10.12 3.00 -27.54
CA SER A 112 -10.42 3.16 -28.97
C SER A 112 -10.77 4.57 -29.36
N ASP A 113 -11.04 5.47 -28.39
CA ASP A 113 -11.34 6.87 -28.67
C ASP A 113 -10.05 7.64 -29.02
N PRO A 114 -10.02 8.41 -30.11
CA PRO A 114 -8.84 9.22 -30.48
C PRO A 114 -8.39 10.20 -29.41
N ASN A 115 -9.33 10.67 -28.57
CA ASN A 115 -9.06 11.62 -27.50
C ASN A 115 -8.63 10.96 -26.18
N TYR A 116 -8.69 9.63 -26.09
CA TYR A 116 -8.49 8.89 -24.85
C TYR A 116 -7.21 9.30 -24.10
N GLN A 117 -6.07 9.33 -24.76
CA GLN A 117 -4.80 9.67 -24.10
C GLN A 117 -4.75 11.12 -23.60
N ASN A 118 -5.31 12.07 -24.38
CA ASN A 118 -5.39 13.46 -23.96
C ASN A 118 -6.30 13.63 -22.74
N ASP A 119 -7.42 12.94 -22.73
CA ASP A 119 -8.38 12.95 -21.62
C ASP A 119 -7.79 12.30 -20.37
N MET A 120 -7.08 11.16 -20.53
CA MET A 120 -6.40 10.51 -19.43
C MET A 120 -5.28 11.39 -18.85
N ASN A 121 -4.50 12.05 -19.69
CA ASN A 121 -3.46 12.99 -19.25
C ASN A 121 -4.04 14.19 -18.47
N ARG A 122 -5.17 14.71 -18.89
CA ARG A 122 -5.87 15.80 -18.18
C ARG A 122 -6.46 15.29 -16.86
N LYS A 123 -7.15 14.15 -16.88
CA LYS A 123 -7.82 13.52 -15.74
C LYS A 123 -6.85 13.20 -14.62
N TYR A 124 -5.70 12.61 -14.95
CA TYR A 124 -4.70 12.15 -13.99
C TYR A 124 -3.50 13.08 -13.83
N LYS A 125 -3.56 14.30 -14.36
CA LYS A 125 -2.53 15.32 -14.09
C LYS A 125 -2.30 15.54 -12.60
N TRP A 126 -3.37 15.53 -11.82
CA TRP A 126 -3.39 15.51 -10.37
C TRP A 126 -4.19 14.31 -9.90
N VAL A 127 -3.50 13.40 -9.23
CA VAL A 127 -4.10 12.18 -8.68
C VAL A 127 -4.88 12.52 -7.42
N GLU A 128 -6.06 11.90 -7.27
CA GLU A 128 -6.87 12.08 -6.07
C GLU A 128 -7.38 10.73 -5.57
N TYR A 129 -7.32 10.53 -4.26
CA TYR A 129 -7.86 9.36 -3.56
C TYR A 129 -7.88 9.59 -2.05
N HIS A 130 -8.55 8.71 -1.35
CA HIS A 130 -8.36 8.49 0.06
C HIS A 130 -8.09 7.01 0.32
N LYS A 131 -7.04 6.71 1.08
CA LYS A 131 -6.59 5.34 1.35
C LYS A 131 -6.62 5.09 2.86
N TRP A 132 -7.24 4.00 3.25
CA TRP A 132 -7.42 3.61 4.64
C TRP A 132 -6.80 2.25 4.84
N LYS A 133 -5.98 2.10 5.87
CA LYS A 133 -5.34 0.82 6.20
C LYS A 133 -5.43 0.56 7.68
N PHE A 134 -5.76 -0.66 8.01
CA PHE A 134 -5.69 -1.18 9.37
C PHE A 134 -4.89 -2.48 9.35
N LYS A 135 -3.91 -2.60 10.22
CA LYS A 135 -3.10 -3.81 10.40
C LYS A 135 -3.01 -4.10 11.89
N SER A 136 -3.27 -5.34 12.27
CA SER A 136 -3.13 -5.80 13.66
C SER A 136 -2.54 -7.19 13.70
N LYS A 137 -1.63 -7.41 14.66
CA LYS A 137 -1.14 -8.73 15.04
C LYS A 137 -1.20 -8.84 16.57
N THR A 138 -1.67 -9.98 17.04
CA THR A 138 -1.78 -10.28 18.47
C THR A 138 -1.06 -11.58 18.75
N TYR A 139 -0.32 -11.63 19.84
CA TYR A 139 0.42 -12.80 20.28
C TYR A 139 -0.10 -13.24 21.65
N THR A 140 -0.46 -14.52 21.74
CA THR A 140 -1.02 -15.11 22.95
C THR A 140 -0.34 -16.43 23.26
N SER A 141 0.37 -16.49 24.37
CA SER A 141 0.91 -17.73 24.90
C SER A 141 -0.22 -18.65 25.37
N LEU A 142 -0.23 -19.89 24.88
CA LEU A 142 -1.29 -20.84 25.23
C LEU A 142 -1.08 -21.48 26.62
N LEU A 143 0.16 -21.57 27.08
CA LEU A 143 0.52 -22.15 28.37
C LEU A 143 1.45 -21.20 29.15
N LYS A 144 1.45 -21.28 30.47
CA LYS A 144 2.31 -20.48 31.37
C LYS A 144 3.65 -21.18 31.65
N ILE A 145 4.32 -21.65 30.62
CA ILE A 145 5.64 -22.32 30.70
C ILE A 145 6.63 -21.65 29.74
N ASN A 146 7.93 -21.83 29.96
CA ASN A 146 8.97 -21.17 29.15
C ASN A 146 8.91 -21.58 27.68
N LYS A 147 8.72 -22.87 27.39
CA LYS A 147 8.50 -23.38 26.03
C LYS A 147 7.01 -23.58 25.81
N THR A 148 6.34 -22.58 25.32
CA THR A 148 4.88 -22.61 25.10
C THR A 148 4.56 -22.37 23.64
N PRO A 149 3.53 -23.03 23.10
CA PRO A 149 2.97 -22.62 21.84
C PRO A 149 2.39 -21.20 21.96
N VAL A 150 2.62 -20.40 20.93
CA VAL A 150 2.10 -19.02 20.81
C VAL A 150 1.14 -18.96 19.64
N LEU A 151 -0.07 -18.52 19.88
CA LEU A 151 -1.02 -18.23 18.83
C LEU A 151 -0.81 -16.78 18.37
N MET A 152 -0.47 -16.62 17.10
CA MET A 152 -0.44 -15.32 16.44
C MET A 152 -1.69 -15.18 15.59
N THR A 153 -2.44 -14.11 15.83
CA THR A 153 -3.55 -13.70 14.98
C THR A 153 -3.17 -12.44 14.21
N ARG A 154 -3.53 -12.42 12.94
CA ARG A 154 -3.31 -11.28 12.03
C ARG A 154 -4.63 -10.85 11.42
N VAL A 155 -4.88 -9.54 11.44
CA VAL A 155 -6.04 -8.91 10.82
C VAL A 155 -5.55 -7.68 10.06
N GLU A 156 -5.80 -7.65 8.77
CA GLU A 156 -5.42 -6.52 7.93
C GLU A 156 -6.58 -6.15 6.99
N PHE A 157 -6.83 -4.85 6.86
CA PHE A 157 -7.79 -4.29 5.92
C PHE A 157 -7.17 -3.11 5.19
N GLY A 158 -7.50 -2.97 3.93
CA GLY A 158 -7.17 -1.79 3.15
C GLY A 158 -8.33 -1.41 2.24
N LEU A 159 -8.51 -0.12 2.08
CA LEU A 159 -9.49 0.48 1.20
C LEU A 159 -8.87 1.68 0.49
N LEU A 160 -8.93 1.68 -0.82
CA LEU A 160 -8.62 2.82 -1.67
C LEU A 160 -9.93 3.38 -2.23
N GLY A 161 -10.34 4.52 -1.72
CA GLY A 161 -11.55 5.19 -2.15
C GLY A 161 -11.29 6.35 -3.12
N HIS A 162 -12.34 6.94 -3.61
CA HIS A 162 -12.32 8.02 -4.58
C HIS A 162 -13.32 9.11 -4.19
N TYR A 163 -13.02 10.37 -4.54
CA TYR A 163 -13.95 11.49 -4.34
C TYR A 163 -14.94 11.60 -5.51
N ASN A 164 -14.49 11.20 -6.71
CA ASN A 164 -15.32 11.17 -7.91
C ASN A 164 -15.27 9.78 -8.57
N ARG A 165 -16.44 9.17 -8.81
CA ARG A 165 -16.55 7.82 -9.38
C ARG A 165 -15.93 7.70 -10.78
N TYR A 166 -15.85 8.79 -11.53
CA TYR A 166 -15.27 8.83 -12.86
C TYR A 166 -13.76 9.13 -12.85
N LYS A 167 -13.18 9.47 -11.67
CA LYS A 167 -11.76 9.78 -11.50
C LYS A 167 -11.13 8.91 -10.42
N ARG A 168 -11.27 7.59 -10.55
CA ARG A 168 -10.60 6.64 -9.67
C ARG A 168 -9.11 6.66 -9.92
N SER A 169 -8.30 6.64 -8.85
CA SER A 169 -6.85 6.60 -8.98
C SER A 169 -6.40 5.27 -9.58
N PRO A 170 -5.56 5.27 -10.63
CA PRO A 170 -4.90 4.08 -11.12
C PRO A 170 -3.62 3.76 -10.32
N PHE A 171 -3.21 4.67 -9.44
CA PHE A 171 -2.04 4.55 -8.57
C PHE A 171 -2.47 4.16 -7.16
N GLU A 172 -1.54 3.62 -6.39
CA GLU A 172 -1.73 3.24 -4.98
C GLU A 172 -2.73 2.10 -4.74
N THR A 173 -3.09 1.36 -5.78
CA THR A 173 -3.91 0.15 -5.69
C THR A 173 -3.21 -0.95 -4.91
N PHE A 174 -3.95 -1.94 -4.43
CA PHE A 174 -3.40 -3.10 -3.74
C PHE A 174 -3.13 -4.23 -4.72
N TYR A 175 -1.96 -4.83 -4.62
CA TYR A 175 -1.52 -5.97 -5.42
C TYR A 175 -1.27 -7.15 -4.49
N MET A 176 -2.14 -8.16 -4.53
CA MET A 176 -2.17 -9.23 -3.54
C MET A 176 -1.74 -10.57 -4.13
N GLY A 177 -0.86 -11.25 -3.40
CA GLY A 177 -0.29 -12.56 -3.72
C GLY A 177 1.22 -12.56 -3.68
N GLY A 178 1.80 -13.76 -3.70
CA GLY A 178 3.24 -13.98 -3.69
C GLY A 178 3.89 -13.92 -2.33
N ASP A 179 5.20 -14.17 -2.30
CA ASP A 179 6.02 -14.17 -1.09
C ASP A 179 6.55 -12.77 -0.72
N GLY A 180 6.41 -11.80 -1.62
CA GLY A 180 6.92 -10.44 -1.46
C GLY A 180 8.42 -10.31 -1.71
N MET A 181 9.12 -11.38 -2.10
CA MET A 181 10.57 -11.42 -2.30
C MET A 181 10.96 -11.88 -3.69
N SER A 182 10.22 -12.80 -4.29
CA SER A 182 10.52 -13.39 -5.58
C SER A 182 9.70 -12.78 -6.69
N GLY A 183 10.34 -12.59 -7.84
CA GLY A 183 9.71 -12.23 -9.08
C GLY A 183 9.73 -10.73 -9.39
N TYR A 184 9.48 -10.45 -10.64
CA TYR A 184 9.30 -9.09 -11.13
C TYR A 184 7.99 -8.56 -10.57
N SER A 185 8.09 -7.63 -9.63
CA SER A 185 6.93 -6.90 -9.16
C SER A 185 6.54 -5.89 -10.23
N TYR A 186 5.49 -6.16 -10.96
CA TYR A 186 4.85 -5.14 -11.82
C TYR A 186 4.11 -4.07 -10.99
N SER A 187 4.40 -4.01 -9.71
CA SER A 187 3.71 -3.17 -8.73
C SER A 187 4.30 -1.76 -8.65
N TYR A 188 4.50 -1.13 -9.80
CA TYR A 188 4.85 0.27 -9.82
C TYR A 188 3.66 1.11 -9.35
N ALA A 189 3.90 1.94 -8.32
CA ALA A 189 2.86 2.76 -7.70
C ALA A 189 1.65 1.95 -7.17
N THR A 190 1.90 0.74 -6.69
CA THR A 190 0.93 -0.12 -6.01
C THR A 190 1.50 -0.59 -4.67
N GLU A 191 0.64 -0.99 -3.75
CA GLU A 191 1.05 -1.59 -2.47
C GLU A 191 0.94 -3.12 -2.55
N THR A 192 2.08 -3.81 -2.48
CA THR A 192 2.11 -5.28 -2.51
C THR A 192 1.73 -5.86 -1.16
N ILE A 193 0.75 -6.76 -1.19
CA ILE A 193 0.29 -7.54 -0.03
C ILE A 193 0.74 -8.97 -0.23
N ALA A 194 1.84 -9.35 0.43
CA ALA A 194 2.39 -10.69 0.32
C ALA A 194 1.46 -11.73 0.96
N LEU A 195 1.22 -12.84 0.26
CA LEU A 195 0.47 -13.98 0.76
C LEU A 195 1.10 -15.27 0.25
N ARG A 196 1.73 -16.05 1.14
CA ARG A 196 2.39 -17.30 0.81
C ARG A 196 1.40 -18.32 0.23
N GLY A 197 1.84 -19.14 -0.72
CA GLY A 197 1.03 -20.15 -1.38
C GLY A 197 0.27 -19.66 -2.61
N TYR A 198 0.41 -18.38 -2.94
CA TYR A 198 -0.18 -17.78 -4.13
C TYR A 198 0.91 -17.16 -4.99
N GLU A 199 0.72 -17.18 -6.30
CA GLU A 199 1.58 -16.45 -7.23
C GLU A 199 1.44 -14.94 -7.05
N ASN A 200 2.47 -14.19 -7.46
CA ASN A 200 2.47 -12.74 -7.36
C ASN A 200 1.24 -12.15 -8.06
N GLY A 201 0.44 -11.38 -7.31
CA GLY A 201 -0.74 -10.69 -7.80
C GLY A 201 -1.92 -11.56 -8.20
N SER A 202 -1.85 -12.89 -8.02
CA SER A 202 -2.91 -13.83 -8.48
C SER A 202 -4.27 -13.58 -7.83
N LEU A 203 -4.31 -12.91 -6.70
CA LEU A 203 -5.53 -12.54 -5.99
C LEU A 203 -6.01 -11.12 -6.30
N THR A 204 -5.29 -10.41 -7.16
CA THR A 204 -5.69 -9.07 -7.60
C THR A 204 -6.63 -9.19 -8.80
N PRO A 205 -7.73 -8.43 -8.86
CA PRO A 205 -8.59 -8.39 -10.03
C PRO A 205 -7.81 -8.06 -11.31
N TYR A 206 -8.30 -8.57 -12.43
CA TYR A 206 -7.71 -8.32 -13.73
C TYR A 206 -7.55 -6.82 -14.00
N GLY A 207 -6.38 -6.39 -14.48
CA GLY A 207 -6.06 -4.97 -14.69
C GLY A 207 -5.38 -4.30 -13.48
N TYR A 208 -4.98 -5.06 -12.47
CA TYR A 208 -4.30 -4.56 -11.25
C TYR A 208 -5.15 -3.59 -10.41
N GLU A 209 -6.45 -3.69 -10.51
CA GLU A 209 -7.41 -2.81 -9.85
C GLU A 209 -7.84 -3.34 -8.47
N GLY A 210 -6.91 -3.53 -7.56
CA GLY A 210 -7.20 -3.85 -6.17
C GLY A 210 -7.54 -2.60 -5.36
N TYR A 211 -8.83 -2.28 -5.21
CA TYR A 211 -9.28 -1.12 -4.43
C TYR A 211 -9.56 -1.44 -2.96
N ALA A 212 -9.75 -2.68 -2.64
CA ALA A 212 -9.92 -3.13 -1.26
C ALA A 212 -9.31 -4.51 -1.05
N TYR A 213 -8.80 -4.76 0.13
CA TYR A 213 -8.37 -6.09 0.55
C TYR A 213 -8.70 -6.35 2.01
N SER A 214 -8.84 -7.62 2.34
CA SER A 214 -8.81 -8.11 3.72
C SER A 214 -7.89 -9.33 3.80
N ARG A 215 -7.13 -9.42 4.90
CA ARG A 215 -6.25 -10.53 5.18
C ARG A 215 -6.44 -10.94 6.62
N LEU A 216 -6.84 -12.18 6.81
CA LEU A 216 -6.95 -12.83 8.11
C LEU A 216 -5.93 -13.96 8.17
N GLY A 217 -5.27 -14.12 9.30
CA GLY A 217 -4.28 -15.18 9.49
C GLY A 217 -4.26 -15.66 10.91
N LEU A 218 -4.14 -16.98 11.07
CA LEU A 218 -3.87 -17.65 12.33
C LEU A 218 -2.59 -18.46 12.14
N GLU A 219 -1.66 -18.33 13.06
CA GLU A 219 -0.39 -19.02 13.02
C GLU A 219 -0.04 -19.54 14.40
N LEU A 220 0.21 -20.85 14.50
CA LEU A 220 0.69 -21.46 15.73
C LEU A 220 2.21 -21.58 15.65
N ARG A 221 2.90 -20.98 16.59
CA ARG A 221 4.37 -20.95 16.69
C ARG A 221 4.82 -21.74 17.90
N TYR A 222 5.83 -22.57 17.74
CA TYR A 222 6.44 -23.29 18.84
C TYR A 222 7.96 -23.08 18.84
N PRO A 223 8.58 -22.60 19.93
CA PRO A 223 10.02 -22.39 19.98
C PRO A 223 10.73 -23.73 20.13
N LEU A 224 11.50 -24.14 19.14
CA LEU A 224 12.33 -25.34 19.20
C LEU A 224 13.53 -25.12 20.12
N MET A 225 14.17 -23.96 20.03
CA MET A 225 15.27 -23.51 20.87
C MET A 225 15.01 -22.12 21.43
N LEU A 226 15.16 -21.92 22.73
CA LEU A 226 15.03 -20.61 23.40
C LEU A 226 16.37 -19.93 23.63
N GLU A 227 17.45 -20.70 23.69
CA GLU A 227 18.82 -20.25 23.94
C GLU A 227 19.71 -20.81 22.83
N GLY A 228 20.28 -19.94 22.03
CA GLY A 228 21.21 -20.30 20.98
C GLY A 228 21.53 -19.13 20.09
N SER A 229 22.80 -18.94 19.77
CA SER A 229 23.27 -17.89 18.86
C SER A 229 22.98 -18.19 17.39
N THR A 230 22.23 -19.22 17.10
CA THR A 230 21.91 -19.66 15.74
C THR A 230 20.40 -19.48 15.52
N ASN A 231 20.03 -18.47 14.79
CA ASN A 231 18.69 -18.32 14.24
C ASN A 231 18.52 -19.34 13.10
N ILE A 232 17.82 -20.42 13.35
CA ILE A 232 17.32 -21.35 12.34
C ILE A 232 15.83 -21.13 12.17
#